data_0256922917715d3756fe05a176b3f48b
#
_entry.id   0256922917715d3756fe05a176b3f48b
#
_cell.length_a   1.000
_cell.length_b   1.000
_cell.length_c   1.000
_cell.angle_alpha   90.00
_cell.angle_beta   90.00
_cell.angle_gamma   90.00
#
_symmetry.space_group_name_H-M   'P 1'
#
loop_
_entity.id
_entity.type
_entity.pdbx_description
1 polymer ?
#
loop_
_entity_poly.entity_id
_entity_poly.type
_entity_poly.pdbx_seq_one_letter_code
_entity_poly.pdbx_strand_id
1 'polypeptide(L)'
;MNIQTALNQANQKLKRNNIFSYKLDSEILMSKVVKEKRDYVILNLSKSLTNSQLINYRKLINERSRGKPISYLVGKKEFWKYE
;
A
#
# COMPACT_ATOMS: atom_id res chain seq x y z
N MET A 1 0.56 12.42 8.76
CA MET A 1 0.94 11.00 8.94
C MET A 1 2.01 10.63 7.94
N ASN A 2 3.06 9.96 8.38
CA ASN A 2 4.14 9.56 7.46
C ASN A 2 3.89 8.15 6.91
N ILE A 3 4.73 7.79 5.93
CA ILE A 3 4.61 6.49 5.24
C ILE A 3 4.69 5.33 6.24
N GLN A 4 5.63 5.38 7.18
CA GLN A 4 5.81 4.29 8.14
C GLN A 4 4.56 4.06 8.99
N THR A 5 3.96 5.12 9.51
CA THR A 5 2.76 4.99 10.33
C THR A 5 1.60 4.43 9.53
N ALA A 6 1.43 4.90 8.28
CA ALA A 6 0.37 4.38 7.41
C ALA A 6 0.58 2.90 7.09
N LEU A 7 1.84 2.50 6.82
CA LEU A 7 2.17 1.10 6.58
C LEU A 7 1.85 0.23 7.80
N ASN A 8 2.21 0.71 9.00
CA ASN A 8 1.94 -0.04 10.23
C ASN A 8 0.45 -0.26 10.43
N GLN A 9 -0.36 0.76 10.22
CA GLN A 9 -1.82 0.64 10.32
C GLN A 9 -2.38 -0.32 9.28
N ALA A 10 -1.88 -0.22 8.05
CA ALA A 10 -2.30 -1.11 6.97
C ALA A 10 -1.94 -2.56 7.28
N ASN A 11 -0.73 -2.79 7.76
CA ASN A 11 -0.28 -4.14 8.12
C ASN A 11 -1.19 -4.76 9.17
N GLN A 12 -1.54 -4.00 10.20
CA GLN A 12 -2.43 -4.49 11.25
C GLN A 12 -3.81 -4.86 10.70
N LYS A 13 -4.35 -4.01 9.84
CA LYS A 13 -5.67 -4.24 9.27
C LYS A 13 -5.69 -5.47 8.39
N LEU A 14 -4.72 -5.61 7.50
CA LEU A 14 -4.65 -6.75 6.59
C LEU A 14 -4.39 -8.04 7.37
N LYS A 15 -3.48 -8.00 8.33
CA LYS A 15 -3.19 -9.16 9.16
C LYS A 15 -4.43 -9.62 9.92
N ARG A 16 -5.19 -8.68 10.47
CA ARG A 16 -6.42 -8.96 11.20
C ARG A 16 -7.47 -9.63 10.32
N ASN A 17 -7.43 -9.36 9.04
CA ASN A 17 -8.36 -9.93 8.06
C ASN A 17 -7.78 -11.15 7.34
N ASN A 18 -6.74 -11.76 7.91
CA ASN A 18 -6.15 -13.02 7.45
C ASN A 18 -5.51 -12.91 6.06
N ILE A 19 -4.96 -11.75 5.73
CA ILE A 19 -4.20 -11.56 4.51
C ILE A 19 -2.74 -11.91 4.81
N PHE A 20 -2.28 -13.06 4.34
CA PHE A 20 -0.93 -13.53 4.66
C PHE A 20 0.16 -12.65 4.10
N SER A 21 -0.08 -12.09 2.93
CA SER A 21 0.89 -11.21 2.25
C SER A 21 0.75 -9.76 2.69
N TYR A 22 0.29 -9.52 3.90
CA TYR A 22 -0.05 -8.17 4.37
C TYR A 22 1.11 -7.18 4.24
N LYS A 23 2.31 -7.60 4.57
CA LYS A 23 3.48 -6.72 4.52
C LYS A 23 3.79 -6.29 3.09
N LEU A 24 3.84 -7.26 2.19
CA LEU A 24 4.09 -7.00 0.78
C LEU A 24 2.97 -6.16 0.17
N ASP A 25 1.74 -6.52 0.45
CA ASP A 25 0.57 -5.83 -0.10
C ASP A 25 0.53 -4.37 0.35
N SER A 26 0.82 -4.12 1.62
CA SER A 26 0.87 -2.75 2.15
C SER A 26 1.89 -1.90 1.41
N GLU A 27 3.07 -2.45 1.13
CA GLU A 27 4.12 -1.75 0.40
C GLU A 27 3.76 -1.50 -1.05
N ILE A 28 3.17 -2.51 -1.70
CA ILE A 28 2.75 -2.38 -3.10
C ILE A 28 1.70 -1.28 -3.25
N LEU A 29 0.69 -1.29 -2.37
CA LEU A 29 -0.37 -0.28 -2.43
C LEU A 29 0.15 1.11 -2.09
N MET A 30 1.12 1.20 -1.17
CA MET A 30 1.75 2.48 -0.88
C MET A 30 2.54 2.99 -2.09
N SER A 31 3.27 2.12 -2.78
CA SER A 31 4.02 2.52 -3.97
C SER A 31 3.10 3.06 -5.05
N LYS A 32 1.92 2.46 -5.20
CA LYS A 32 0.92 2.96 -6.14
C LYS A 32 0.45 4.37 -5.76
N VAL A 33 0.18 4.57 -4.48
CA VAL A 33 -0.35 5.86 -4.00
C VAL A 33 0.67 6.98 -4.14
N VAL A 34 1.92 6.72 -3.82
CA VAL A 34 2.98 7.74 -3.96
C VAL A 34 3.57 7.78 -5.35
N LYS A 35 3.17 6.87 -6.23
CA LYS A 35 3.61 6.80 -7.63
C LYS A 35 5.12 6.60 -7.75
N GLU A 36 5.66 5.76 -6.88
CA GLU A 36 7.08 5.43 -6.86
C GLU A 36 7.25 3.92 -6.73
N LYS A 37 8.47 3.45 -6.91
CA LYS A 37 8.78 2.03 -6.71
C LYS A 37 8.76 1.66 -5.23
N ARG A 38 8.65 0.37 -4.95
CA ARG A 38 8.72 -0.13 -3.57
C ARG A 38 10.00 0.29 -2.85
N ASP A 39 11.12 0.34 -3.57
CA ASP A 39 12.39 0.79 -3.00
C ASP A 39 12.27 2.21 -2.42
N TYR A 40 11.59 3.09 -3.15
CA TYR A 40 11.36 4.44 -2.68
C TYR A 40 10.60 4.44 -1.35
N VAL A 41 9.57 3.61 -1.26
CA VAL A 41 8.75 3.51 -0.04
C VAL A 41 9.63 3.13 1.16
N ILE A 42 10.44 2.09 0.97
CA ILE A 42 11.29 1.56 2.03
C ILE A 42 12.35 2.58 2.46
N LEU A 43 12.87 3.35 1.52
CA LEU A 43 13.92 4.34 1.78
C LEU A 43 13.38 5.68 2.29
N ASN A 44 12.07 5.89 2.27
CA ASN A 44 11.45 7.18 2.61
C ASN A 44 10.33 7.03 3.64
N LEU A 45 10.54 6.20 4.63
CA LEU A 45 9.50 5.88 5.62
C LEU A 45 9.06 7.08 6.45
N SER A 46 9.95 8.06 6.63
CA SER A 46 9.63 9.26 7.42
C SER A 46 8.92 10.35 6.62
N LYS A 47 8.78 10.15 5.30
CA LYS A 47 8.15 11.15 4.46
C LYS A 47 6.65 11.24 4.74
N SER A 48 6.13 12.48 4.81
CA SER A 48 4.72 12.72 5.08
C SER A 48 3.87 12.46 3.84
N LEU A 49 2.67 11.91 4.06
CA LEU A 49 1.68 11.74 3.02
C LEU A 49 0.75 12.96 2.99
N THR A 50 0.32 13.35 1.78
CA THR A 50 -0.73 14.35 1.66
C THR A 50 -2.05 13.74 2.12
N ASN A 51 -3.04 14.59 2.41
CA ASN A 51 -4.38 14.12 2.76
C ASN A 51 -4.97 13.25 1.66
N SER A 52 -4.78 13.67 0.42
CA SER A 52 -5.28 12.92 -0.74
C SER A 52 -4.65 11.55 -0.83
N GLN A 53 -3.33 11.46 -0.65
CA GLN A 53 -2.62 10.19 -0.66
C GLN A 53 -3.12 9.28 0.46
N LEU A 54 -3.30 9.82 1.65
CA LEU A 54 -3.75 9.04 2.79
C LEU A 54 -5.16 8.48 2.58
N ILE A 55 -6.07 9.31 2.07
CA ILE A 55 -7.44 8.88 1.77
C ILE A 55 -7.41 7.74 0.74
N ASN A 56 -6.66 7.92 -0.34
CA ASN A 56 -6.57 6.90 -1.38
C ASN A 56 -5.95 5.61 -0.85
N TYR A 57 -4.93 5.73 -0.04
CA TYR A 57 -4.28 4.57 0.54
C TYR A 57 -5.23 3.77 1.42
N ARG A 58 -5.95 4.46 2.32
CA ARG A 58 -6.92 3.81 3.20
C ARG A 58 -8.02 3.10 2.43
N LYS A 59 -8.46 3.71 1.33
CA LYS A 59 -9.46 3.09 0.46
C LYS A 59 -8.93 1.78 -0.14
N LEU A 60 -7.71 1.80 -0.65
CA LEU A 60 -7.09 0.60 -1.23
C LEU A 60 -6.90 -0.50 -0.19
N ILE A 61 -6.45 -0.14 1.00
CA ILE A 61 -6.28 -1.10 2.08
C ILE A 61 -7.62 -1.71 2.50
N ASN A 62 -8.67 -0.91 2.58
CA ASN A 62 -10.01 -1.42 2.87
C ASN A 62 -10.46 -2.44 1.83
N GLU A 63 -10.25 -2.13 0.56
CA GLU A 63 -10.65 -3.04 -0.52
C GLU A 63 -9.84 -4.33 -0.48
N ARG A 64 -8.53 -4.23 -0.21
CA ARG A 64 -7.69 -5.43 -0.08
C ARG A 64 -8.13 -6.27 1.11
N SER A 65 -8.46 -5.65 2.24
CA SER A 65 -8.90 -6.37 3.43
C SER A 65 -10.19 -7.15 3.21
N ARG A 66 -10.98 -6.73 2.22
CA ARG A 66 -12.20 -7.44 1.84
C ARG A 66 -11.96 -8.57 0.84
N GLY A 67 -10.71 -8.79 0.46
CA GLY A 67 -10.34 -9.89 -0.41
C GLY A 67 -10.11 -9.54 -1.87
N LYS A 68 -10.14 -8.27 -2.25
CA LYS A 68 -9.85 -7.89 -3.63
C LYS A 68 -8.39 -8.20 -3.95
N PRO A 69 -8.11 -8.87 -5.08
CA PRO A 69 -6.73 -9.21 -5.44
C PRO A 69 -5.88 -7.97 -5.64
N ILE A 70 -4.61 -8.08 -5.29
CA ILE A 70 -3.65 -6.98 -5.42
C ILE A 70 -3.52 -6.52 -6.88
N SER A 71 -3.47 -7.48 -7.80
CA SER A 71 -3.35 -7.16 -9.23
C SER A 71 -4.52 -6.32 -9.74
N TYR A 72 -5.70 -6.53 -9.18
CA TYR A 72 -6.88 -5.76 -9.53
C TYR A 72 -6.76 -4.31 -9.04
N LEU A 73 -6.21 -4.13 -7.85
CA LEU A 73 -6.12 -2.81 -7.23
C LEU A 73 -5.03 -1.93 -7.83
N VAL A 74 -3.94 -2.51 -8.29
CA VAL A 74 -2.80 -1.74 -8.80
C VAL A 74 -2.76 -1.66 -10.32
N GLY A 75 -3.49 -2.53 -11.02
CA GLY A 75 -3.41 -2.59 -12.48
C GLY A 75 -2.15 -3.27 -12.94
N LYS A 76 -2.30 -4.30 -13.77
CA LYS A 76 -1.17 -5.12 -14.20
C LYS A 76 -0.05 -4.33 -14.87
N LYS A 77 -0.44 -3.39 -15.74
CA LYS A 77 0.53 -2.63 -16.53
C LYS A 77 1.47 -1.80 -15.65
N GLU A 78 0.92 -1.15 -14.65
CA GLU A 78 1.72 -0.29 -13.79
C GLU A 78 2.69 -1.08 -12.95
N PHE A 79 2.22 -2.19 -12.40
CA PHE A 79 3.01 -2.96 -11.46
C PHE A 79 4.12 -3.74 -12.15
N TRP A 80 3.80 -4.45 -13.23
CA TRP A 80 4.76 -5.33 -13.91
C TRP A 80 5.87 -4.57 -14.60
N LYS A 81 5.68 -3.31 -14.83
CA LYS A 81 6.67 -2.46 -15.46
C LYS A 81 7.97 -2.37 -14.66
N TYR A 82 7.91 -2.61 -13.38
CA TYR A 82 9.04 -2.42 -12.47
C TYR A 82 9.61 -3.72 -11.92
N GLU A 83 9.23 -4.80 -12.49
CA GLU A 83 9.79 -6.10 -12.12
C GLU A 83 11.03 -6.51 -12.95
#